data_33549b87d739722164fa4daf4cfaee02
#
_entry.id   33549b87d739722164fa4daf4cfaee02
#
_cell.length_a   1.000
_cell.length_b   1.000
_cell.length_c   1.000
_cell.angle_alpha   90.00
_cell.angle_beta   90.00
_cell.angle_gamma   90.00
#
_symmetry.space_group_name_H-M   'P 1'
#
loop_
_entity.id
_entity.type
_entity.pdbx_description
1 polymer ?
#
loop_
_entity_poly.entity_id
_entity_poly.type
_entity_poly.pdbx_seq_one_letter_code
_entity_poly.pdbx_strand_id
1 'polypeptide(L)'
;GLKDLENYSGDESSYISSNGLRFAYGTFGNKSNPAIILVAGLYNQMVRWPTEFCHDLAARNFFVIRFDNRDIGLSNWMTGLKAPSLVRQMLKYRFGLPVDVPYTLDDMAADTVGILDGLSVKKAHFVGMSMGGMICQIAAARYPDRALSLTSIMSTSGTFGKGKPSLKASMQMLKKPSKGQSRIDNSVEILQFLGSPGYPVSDSVVRAMVELEYARGSNPAGYLRQMAAINTAPNRVHLLNSLKIPALII
;
A
#
# COMPACT_ATOMS: atom_id res chain seq x y z
N GLY A 1 -10.33 22.35 6.81
CA GLY A 1 -11.52 23.12 6.38
C GLY A 1 -12.23 22.42 5.22
N LEU A 2 -13.20 23.09 4.53
CA LEU A 2 -13.96 22.46 3.43
C LEU A 2 -13.06 21.98 2.28
N LYS A 3 -11.95 22.68 1.99
CA LYS A 3 -10.96 22.26 0.98
C LYS A 3 -10.28 20.92 1.32
N ASP A 4 -10.11 20.61 2.60
CA ASP A 4 -9.49 19.36 3.02
C ASP A 4 -10.42 18.15 2.78
N LEU A 5 -11.75 18.37 2.77
CA LEU A 5 -12.74 17.34 2.47
C LEU A 5 -12.84 17.07 0.96
N GLU A 6 -12.61 18.06 0.11
CA GLU A 6 -12.60 17.91 -1.35
C GLU A 6 -11.49 16.94 -1.81
N ASN A 7 -10.40 16.83 -1.06
CA ASN A 7 -9.31 15.87 -1.34
C ASN A 7 -9.76 14.40 -1.31
N TYR A 8 -10.89 14.13 -0.67
CA TYR A 8 -11.45 12.78 -0.52
C TYR A 8 -12.84 12.67 -1.14
N SER A 9 -13.32 13.72 -1.85
CA SER A 9 -14.59 13.70 -2.59
C SER A 9 -14.37 13.21 -4.02
N GLY A 10 -15.23 12.32 -4.48
CA GLY A 10 -15.30 11.88 -5.86
C GLY A 10 -14.18 10.90 -6.26
N ASP A 11 -14.51 9.64 -6.31
CA ASP A 11 -13.61 8.60 -6.77
C ASP A 11 -13.93 8.24 -8.22
N GLU A 12 -13.23 8.90 -9.15
CA GLU A 12 -13.22 8.51 -10.56
C GLU A 12 -12.18 7.40 -10.79
N SER A 13 -12.48 6.19 -10.30
CA SER A 13 -11.64 5.04 -10.55
C SER A 13 -11.82 4.52 -11.97
N SER A 14 -10.72 4.39 -12.69
CA SER A 14 -10.62 3.59 -13.90
C SER A 14 -10.19 2.16 -13.54
N TYR A 15 -10.30 1.23 -14.49
CA TYR A 15 -9.93 -0.17 -14.27
C TYR A 15 -8.96 -0.66 -15.33
N ILE A 16 -8.00 -1.49 -14.88
CA ILE A 16 -7.01 -2.10 -15.75
C ILE A 16 -6.78 -3.55 -15.35
N SER A 17 -6.49 -4.41 -16.31
CA SER A 17 -6.15 -5.81 -16.06
C SER A 17 -4.65 -6.00 -16.00
N SER A 18 -4.19 -6.72 -14.97
CA SER A 18 -2.80 -7.14 -14.79
C SER A 18 -2.77 -8.50 -14.11
N ASN A 19 -1.96 -9.43 -14.60
CA ASN A 19 -1.80 -10.79 -14.04
C ASN A 19 -3.13 -11.54 -13.83
N GLY A 20 -4.10 -11.35 -14.73
CA GLY A 20 -5.43 -11.97 -14.63
C GLY A 20 -6.36 -11.35 -13.59
N LEU A 21 -5.96 -10.26 -12.95
CA LEU A 21 -6.75 -9.51 -11.99
C LEU A 21 -7.13 -8.13 -12.54
N ARG A 22 -8.25 -7.59 -12.06
CA ARG A 22 -8.69 -6.23 -12.33
C ARG A 22 -8.26 -5.32 -11.20
N PHE A 23 -7.61 -4.22 -11.53
CA PHE A 23 -7.16 -3.20 -10.58
C PHE A 23 -7.90 -1.88 -10.81
N ALA A 24 -8.37 -1.26 -9.74
CA ALA A 24 -8.84 0.11 -9.74
C ALA A 24 -7.64 1.05 -9.64
N TYR A 25 -7.60 2.07 -10.49
CA TYR A 25 -6.52 3.05 -10.52
C TYR A 25 -7.02 4.45 -10.84
N GLY A 26 -6.22 5.44 -10.54
CA GLY A 26 -6.39 6.83 -10.94
C GLY A 26 -5.10 7.41 -11.46
N THR A 27 -5.19 8.36 -12.40
CA THR A 27 -4.03 9.04 -12.99
C THR A 27 -4.18 10.55 -12.95
N PHE A 28 -3.05 11.24 -12.85
CA PHE A 28 -2.97 12.70 -12.79
C PHE A 28 -1.83 13.19 -13.67
N GLY A 29 -2.02 14.34 -14.31
CA GLY A 29 -1.01 14.93 -15.18
C GLY A 29 -0.97 14.33 -16.59
N ASN A 30 0.04 14.75 -17.36
CA ASN A 30 0.18 14.35 -18.75
C ASN A 30 0.97 13.05 -18.86
N LYS A 31 0.43 12.08 -19.60
CA LYS A 31 1.03 10.75 -19.83
C LYS A 31 2.41 10.80 -20.50
N SER A 32 2.75 11.89 -21.18
CA SER A 32 4.06 12.09 -21.80
C SER A 32 5.17 12.42 -20.79
N ASN A 33 4.80 12.81 -19.57
CA ASN A 33 5.74 13.15 -18.50
C ASN A 33 6.31 11.90 -17.85
N PRO A 34 7.46 12.00 -17.14
CA PRO A 34 7.99 10.91 -16.32
C PRO A 34 6.94 10.40 -15.33
N ALA A 35 6.76 9.08 -15.28
CA ALA A 35 5.73 8.48 -14.45
C ALA A 35 6.18 8.29 -13.00
N ILE A 36 5.26 8.50 -12.06
CA ILE A 36 5.35 8.09 -10.66
C ILE A 36 4.24 7.07 -10.40
N ILE A 37 4.57 5.91 -9.84
CA ILE A 37 3.57 4.95 -9.36
C ILE A 37 3.58 4.93 -7.83
N LEU A 38 2.41 5.18 -7.24
CA LEU A 38 2.19 5.28 -5.79
C LEU A 38 1.56 3.98 -5.28
N VAL A 39 2.29 3.28 -4.40
CA VAL A 39 1.87 1.99 -3.86
C VAL A 39 1.52 2.13 -2.39
N ALA A 40 0.26 1.85 -2.05
CA ALA A 40 -0.28 2.00 -0.70
C ALA A 40 0.16 0.84 0.24
N GLY A 41 0.05 1.08 1.53
CA GLY A 41 0.40 0.12 2.58
C GLY A 41 -0.66 -0.96 2.81
N LEU A 42 -0.42 -1.76 3.84
CA LEU A 42 -1.33 -2.82 4.28
C LEU A 42 -2.73 -2.29 4.53
N TYR A 43 -3.72 -2.90 3.87
CA TYR A 43 -5.14 -2.57 4.01
C TYR A 43 -5.48 -1.11 3.69
N ASN A 44 -4.58 -0.39 3.03
CA ASN A 44 -4.80 0.98 2.59
C ASN A 44 -5.22 0.99 1.12
N GLN A 45 -6.24 1.78 0.82
CA GLN A 45 -6.70 2.02 -0.54
C GLN A 45 -5.89 3.15 -1.20
N MET A 46 -5.96 3.27 -2.51
CA MET A 46 -5.23 4.29 -3.27
C MET A 46 -5.57 5.73 -2.83
N VAL A 47 -6.74 5.94 -2.27
CA VAL A 47 -7.19 7.25 -1.74
C VAL A 47 -6.39 7.72 -0.52
N ARG A 48 -5.56 6.85 0.07
CA ARG A 48 -4.56 7.24 1.08
C ARG A 48 -3.47 8.15 0.53
N TRP A 49 -3.28 8.15 -0.76
CA TRP A 49 -2.54 9.18 -1.47
C TRP A 49 -3.52 10.29 -1.83
N PRO A 50 -3.56 11.43 -1.09
CA PRO A 50 -4.56 12.47 -1.30
C PRO A 50 -4.54 12.98 -2.73
N THR A 51 -5.72 13.31 -3.25
CA THR A 51 -5.87 13.82 -4.61
C THR A 51 -5.05 15.10 -4.82
N GLU A 52 -5.02 16.00 -3.83
CA GLU A 52 -4.19 17.20 -3.86
C GLU A 52 -2.70 16.89 -3.99
N PHE A 53 -2.18 15.91 -3.23
CA PHE A 53 -0.80 15.46 -3.35
C PHE A 53 -0.49 14.94 -4.76
N CYS A 54 -1.42 14.18 -5.35
CA CYS A 54 -1.26 13.70 -6.72
C CYS A 54 -1.27 14.84 -7.73
N HIS A 55 -2.12 15.86 -7.56
CA HIS A 55 -2.13 17.07 -8.38
C HIS A 55 -0.86 17.90 -8.22
N ASP A 56 -0.32 18.02 -7.01
CA ASP A 56 0.93 18.73 -6.76
C ASP A 56 2.13 18.10 -7.48
N LEU A 57 2.17 16.76 -7.51
CA LEU A 57 3.18 16.04 -8.30
C LEU A 57 2.95 16.23 -9.80
N ALA A 58 1.70 16.19 -10.26
CA ALA A 58 1.36 16.41 -11.66
C ALA A 58 1.70 17.84 -12.11
N ALA A 59 1.49 18.84 -11.26
CA ALA A 59 1.87 20.23 -11.51
C ALA A 59 3.41 20.41 -11.62
N ARG A 60 4.18 19.47 -11.11
CA ARG A 60 5.66 19.39 -11.24
C ARG A 60 6.10 18.58 -12.46
N ASN A 61 5.23 18.43 -13.45
CA ASN A 61 5.47 17.69 -14.69
C ASN A 61 5.73 16.20 -14.51
N PHE A 62 4.99 15.55 -13.60
CA PHE A 62 4.94 14.09 -13.50
C PHE A 62 3.59 13.54 -13.98
N PHE A 63 3.63 12.31 -14.50
CA PHE A 63 2.44 11.49 -14.72
C PHE A 63 2.26 10.58 -13.50
N VAL A 64 1.28 10.86 -12.66
CA VAL A 64 1.09 10.18 -11.38
C VAL A 64 0.04 9.08 -11.52
N ILE A 65 0.37 7.89 -11.04
CA ILE A 65 -0.51 6.71 -11.03
C ILE A 65 -0.67 6.27 -9.58
N ARG A 66 -1.89 6.14 -9.10
CA ARG A 66 -2.22 5.47 -7.84
C ARG A 66 -3.21 4.34 -8.10
N PHE A 67 -3.16 3.28 -7.33
CA PHE A 67 -4.05 2.12 -7.52
C PHE A 67 -4.33 1.41 -6.20
N ASP A 68 -5.44 0.68 -6.16
CA ASP A 68 -5.74 -0.24 -5.07
C ASP A 68 -4.99 -1.56 -5.30
N ASN A 69 -4.20 -1.99 -4.33
CA ASN A 69 -3.56 -3.31 -4.36
C ASN A 69 -4.62 -4.43 -4.47
N ARG A 70 -4.21 -5.66 -4.84
CA ARG A 70 -5.11 -6.83 -4.76
C ARG A 70 -5.69 -6.96 -3.36
N ASP A 71 -6.92 -7.41 -3.25
CA ASP A 71 -7.65 -7.63 -2.00
C ASP A 71 -8.10 -6.38 -1.24
N ILE A 72 -8.00 -5.20 -1.84
CA ILE A 72 -8.44 -3.96 -1.19
C ILE A 72 -9.24 -3.07 -2.14
N GLY A 73 -10.11 -2.23 -1.57
CA GLY A 73 -10.88 -1.20 -2.27
C GLY A 73 -11.70 -1.76 -3.42
N LEU A 74 -11.53 -1.18 -4.60
CA LEU A 74 -12.26 -1.55 -5.81
C LEU A 74 -11.49 -2.52 -6.73
N SER A 75 -10.27 -2.91 -6.36
CA SER A 75 -9.52 -3.95 -7.05
C SER A 75 -10.06 -5.34 -6.73
N ASN A 76 -9.64 -6.36 -7.50
CA ASN A 76 -10.08 -7.74 -7.29
C ASN A 76 -9.86 -8.20 -5.84
N TRP A 77 -10.93 -8.70 -5.23
CA TRP A 77 -10.88 -9.43 -3.99
C TRP A 77 -10.70 -10.92 -4.27
N MET A 78 -9.71 -11.55 -3.63
CA MET A 78 -9.37 -12.96 -3.81
C MET A 78 -10.33 -13.87 -3.03
N THR A 79 -11.63 -13.70 -3.24
CA THR A 79 -12.71 -14.35 -2.46
C THR A 79 -12.68 -15.88 -2.52
N GLY A 80 -12.15 -16.45 -3.59
CA GLY A 80 -11.96 -17.91 -3.74
C GLY A 80 -10.80 -18.47 -2.91
N LEU A 81 -9.94 -17.62 -2.32
CA LEU A 81 -8.80 -18.05 -1.54
C LEU A 81 -9.08 -17.93 -0.05
N LYS A 82 -8.68 -18.98 0.71
CA LYS A 82 -8.84 -18.97 2.17
C LYS A 82 -8.04 -17.83 2.80
N ALA A 83 -8.65 -17.14 3.76
CA ALA A 83 -7.93 -16.23 4.62
C ALA A 83 -7.08 -17.06 5.60
N PRO A 84 -5.75 -16.85 5.63
CA PRO A 84 -4.89 -17.66 6.50
C PRO A 84 -5.06 -17.28 7.97
N SER A 85 -4.96 -18.26 8.86
CA SER A 85 -4.87 -18.02 10.30
C SER A 85 -3.49 -17.47 10.64
N LEU A 86 -3.42 -16.22 11.10
CA LEU A 86 -2.15 -15.59 11.49
C LEU A 86 -1.43 -16.36 12.61
N VAL A 87 -2.18 -16.91 13.58
CA VAL A 87 -1.61 -17.72 14.67
C VAL A 87 -0.95 -18.98 14.11
N ARG A 88 -1.64 -19.71 13.21
CA ARG A 88 -1.09 -20.91 12.57
C ARG A 88 0.14 -20.60 11.74
N GLN A 89 0.15 -19.48 11.02
CA GLN A 89 1.31 -19.03 10.26
C GLN A 89 2.49 -18.71 11.16
N MET A 90 2.26 -17.97 12.24
CA MET A 90 3.29 -17.65 13.21
C MET A 90 3.91 -18.89 13.84
N LEU A 91 3.09 -19.90 14.17
CA LEU A 91 3.58 -21.19 14.68
C LEU A 91 4.39 -21.93 13.61
N LYS A 92 3.89 -22.06 12.38
CA LYS A 92 4.65 -22.68 11.29
C LYS A 92 5.99 -22.00 11.06
N TYR A 93 5.99 -20.65 10.98
CA TYR A 93 7.22 -19.86 10.82
C TYR A 93 8.21 -20.09 11.98
N ARG A 94 7.71 -20.12 13.23
CA ARG A 94 8.50 -20.35 14.44
C ARG A 94 9.21 -21.72 14.43
N PHE A 95 8.59 -22.73 13.81
CA PHE A 95 9.13 -24.09 13.68
C PHE A 95 9.79 -24.36 12.34
N GLY A 96 10.04 -23.33 11.51
CA GLY A 96 10.67 -23.51 10.19
C GLY A 96 9.84 -24.31 9.19
N LEU A 97 8.54 -24.46 9.42
CA LEU A 97 7.63 -25.20 8.54
C LEU A 97 7.19 -24.34 7.36
N PRO A 98 6.91 -24.93 6.19
CA PRO A 98 6.38 -24.22 5.04
C PRO A 98 5.08 -23.49 5.39
N VAL A 99 5.00 -22.23 4.99
CA VAL A 99 3.80 -21.41 5.16
C VAL A 99 3.16 -21.21 3.80
N ASP A 100 1.96 -21.79 3.63
CA ASP A 100 1.19 -21.60 2.40
C ASP A 100 0.50 -20.24 2.48
N VAL A 101 0.78 -19.39 1.52
CA VAL A 101 0.15 -18.07 1.36
C VAL A 101 -0.58 -18.00 0.03
N PRO A 102 -1.72 -17.31 -0.03
CA PRO A 102 -2.49 -17.18 -1.27
C PRO A 102 -1.74 -16.43 -2.37
N TYR A 103 -0.89 -15.49 -1.99
CA TYR A 103 0.02 -14.72 -2.83
C TYR A 103 1.13 -14.10 -1.98
N THR A 104 2.16 -13.61 -2.64
CA THR A 104 3.37 -13.04 -2.04
C THR A 104 3.50 -11.56 -2.34
N LEU A 105 4.46 -10.88 -1.71
CA LEU A 105 4.83 -9.52 -2.09
C LEU A 105 5.48 -9.46 -3.49
N ASP A 106 6.09 -10.55 -3.97
CA ASP A 106 6.60 -10.65 -5.34
C ASP A 106 5.46 -10.65 -6.37
N ASP A 107 4.33 -11.30 -6.07
CA ASP A 107 3.12 -11.23 -6.91
C ASP A 107 2.56 -9.81 -6.96
N MET A 108 2.55 -9.10 -5.83
CA MET A 108 2.09 -7.70 -5.78
C MET A 108 3.05 -6.74 -6.50
N ALA A 109 4.35 -7.04 -6.50
CA ALA A 109 5.34 -6.32 -7.30
C ALA A 109 5.12 -6.54 -8.80
N ALA A 110 4.82 -7.77 -9.20
CA ALA A 110 4.45 -8.09 -10.58
C ALA A 110 3.15 -7.38 -11.00
N ASP A 111 2.16 -7.27 -10.11
CA ASP A 111 0.94 -6.47 -10.38
C ASP A 111 1.28 -5.01 -10.66
N THR A 112 2.14 -4.43 -9.83
CA THR A 112 2.56 -3.02 -9.95
C THR A 112 3.21 -2.77 -11.31
N VAL A 113 4.08 -3.67 -11.77
CA VAL A 113 4.71 -3.59 -13.09
C VAL A 113 3.70 -3.84 -14.21
N GLY A 114 2.80 -4.79 -14.03
CA GLY A 114 1.75 -5.07 -15.01
C GLY A 114 0.75 -3.91 -15.20
N ILE A 115 0.50 -3.10 -14.16
CA ILE A 115 -0.27 -1.86 -14.28
C ILE A 115 0.47 -0.86 -15.18
N LEU A 116 1.79 -0.73 -15.04
CA LEU A 116 2.60 0.10 -15.94
C LEU A 116 2.50 -0.40 -17.39
N ASP A 117 2.52 -1.72 -17.60
CA ASP A 117 2.37 -2.32 -18.94
C ASP A 117 1.02 -1.98 -19.55
N GLY A 118 -0.05 -2.19 -18.81
CA GLY A 118 -1.41 -1.86 -19.25
C GLY A 118 -1.61 -0.38 -19.58
N LEU A 119 -0.89 0.51 -18.90
CA LEU A 119 -0.87 1.94 -19.19
C LEU A 119 0.16 2.33 -20.25
N SER A 120 0.91 1.39 -20.83
CA SER A 120 2.00 1.63 -21.79
C SER A 120 3.09 2.55 -21.23
N VAL A 121 3.37 2.43 -19.92
CA VAL A 121 4.42 3.18 -19.22
C VAL A 121 5.67 2.31 -19.15
N LYS A 122 6.75 2.71 -19.80
CA LYS A 122 7.99 1.91 -19.88
C LYS A 122 8.74 1.89 -18.55
N LYS A 123 8.86 3.06 -17.91
CA LYS A 123 9.61 3.24 -16.65
C LYS A 123 8.86 4.20 -15.73
N ALA A 124 9.00 4.00 -14.42
CA ALA A 124 8.41 4.88 -13.42
C ALA A 124 9.33 5.07 -12.21
N HIS A 125 9.12 6.17 -11.49
CA HIS A 125 9.58 6.32 -10.12
C HIS A 125 8.65 5.50 -9.23
N PHE A 126 9.19 4.53 -8.49
CA PHE A 126 8.42 3.71 -7.55
C PHE A 126 8.40 4.39 -6.19
N VAL A 127 7.21 4.75 -5.71
CA VAL A 127 7.00 5.38 -4.40
C VAL A 127 6.03 4.52 -3.60
N GLY A 128 6.48 3.98 -2.47
CA GLY A 128 5.68 3.07 -1.67
C GLY A 128 5.74 3.37 -0.19
N MET A 129 4.60 3.21 0.47
CA MET A 129 4.42 3.42 1.91
C MET A 129 4.23 2.08 2.63
N SER A 130 5.00 1.83 3.71
CA SER A 130 4.88 0.61 4.53
C SER A 130 4.98 -0.67 3.69
N MET A 131 3.95 -1.53 3.62
CA MET A 131 3.90 -2.68 2.70
C MET A 131 4.14 -2.25 1.25
N GLY A 132 3.61 -1.11 0.82
CA GLY A 132 3.87 -0.57 -0.52
C GLY A 132 5.35 -0.27 -0.76
N GLY A 133 6.09 0.16 0.26
CA GLY A 133 7.54 0.30 0.19
C GLY A 133 8.25 -1.04 -0.01
N MET A 134 7.79 -2.11 0.66
CA MET A 134 8.32 -3.47 0.44
C MET A 134 8.06 -3.95 -0.99
N ILE A 135 6.86 -3.69 -1.52
CA ILE A 135 6.49 -4.02 -2.91
C ILE A 135 7.38 -3.26 -3.90
N CYS A 136 7.57 -1.94 -3.70
CA CYS A 136 8.43 -1.11 -4.53
C CYS A 136 9.90 -1.54 -4.48
N GLN A 137 10.41 -1.97 -3.32
CA GLN A 137 11.75 -2.55 -3.18
C GLN A 137 11.91 -3.78 -4.08
N ILE A 138 10.94 -4.69 -4.05
CA ILE A 138 10.95 -5.90 -4.87
C ILE A 138 10.83 -5.52 -6.36
N ALA A 139 9.87 -4.67 -6.72
CA ALA A 139 9.65 -4.25 -8.09
C ALA A 139 10.90 -3.59 -8.70
N ALA A 140 11.53 -2.65 -7.98
CA ALA A 140 12.73 -1.97 -8.44
C ALA A 140 13.92 -2.91 -8.64
N ALA A 141 14.08 -3.91 -7.77
CA ALA A 141 15.20 -4.83 -7.83
C ALA A 141 15.01 -5.98 -8.84
N ARG A 142 13.78 -6.48 -8.97
CA ARG A 142 13.48 -7.57 -9.92
C ARG A 142 13.22 -7.09 -11.35
N TYR A 143 12.80 -5.85 -11.51
CA TYR A 143 12.51 -5.22 -12.80
C TYR A 143 13.31 -3.92 -12.96
N PRO A 144 14.67 -3.98 -12.92
CA PRO A 144 15.53 -2.79 -12.89
C PRO A 144 15.34 -1.88 -14.11
N ASP A 145 14.99 -2.44 -15.26
CA ASP A 145 14.73 -1.69 -16.48
C ASP A 145 13.41 -0.89 -16.44
N ARG A 146 12.58 -1.14 -15.43
CA ARG A 146 11.29 -0.45 -15.22
C ARG A 146 11.37 0.66 -14.19
N ALA A 147 12.44 0.72 -13.41
CA ALA A 147 12.60 1.65 -12.30
C ALA A 147 13.49 2.83 -12.65
N LEU A 148 13.00 4.06 -12.44
CA LEU A 148 13.76 5.30 -12.51
C LEU A 148 14.38 5.65 -11.15
N SER A 149 13.65 5.45 -10.08
CA SER A 149 14.09 5.61 -8.69
C SER A 149 13.19 4.81 -7.75
N LEU A 150 13.63 4.65 -6.51
CA LEU A 150 12.86 4.06 -5.42
C LEU A 150 12.71 5.08 -4.28
N THR A 151 11.48 5.33 -3.84
CA THR A 151 11.19 6.03 -2.58
C THR A 151 10.44 5.08 -1.66
N SER A 152 11.05 4.75 -0.53
CA SER A 152 10.51 3.82 0.47
C SER A 152 10.19 4.57 1.75
N ILE A 153 8.89 4.73 2.06
CA ILE A 153 8.38 5.54 3.16
C ILE A 153 7.93 4.62 4.29
N MET A 154 8.38 4.88 5.54
CA MET A 154 8.04 4.13 6.76
C MET A 154 8.00 2.61 6.57
N SER A 155 8.97 2.05 5.86
CA SER A 155 9.03 0.64 5.46
C SER A 155 10.25 -0.07 6.05
N THR A 156 10.46 -1.33 5.67
CA THR A 156 11.58 -2.15 6.13
C THR A 156 12.10 -3.04 5.02
N SER A 157 13.39 -3.41 5.08
CA SER A 157 14.00 -4.41 4.20
C SER A 157 13.66 -5.87 4.59
N GLY A 158 12.97 -6.06 5.71
CA GLY A 158 12.69 -7.40 6.27
C GLY A 158 13.84 -7.95 7.11
N THR A 159 14.84 -7.13 7.47
CA THR A 159 15.91 -7.54 8.39
C THR A 159 15.32 -7.82 9.77
N PHE A 160 15.66 -8.99 10.34
CA PHE A 160 15.18 -9.37 11.64
C PHE A 160 15.51 -8.32 12.71
N GLY A 161 14.51 -7.95 13.51
CA GLY A 161 14.68 -6.99 14.61
C GLY A 161 14.76 -5.52 14.21
N LYS A 162 14.83 -5.19 12.90
CA LYS A 162 14.89 -3.80 12.41
C LYS A 162 13.61 -3.38 11.70
N GLY A 163 13.26 -2.10 11.81
CA GLY A 163 12.08 -1.53 11.15
C GLY A 163 10.74 -2.08 11.67
N LYS A 164 10.71 -2.62 12.89
CA LYS A 164 9.47 -3.06 13.54
C LYS A 164 8.79 -1.87 14.22
N PRO A 165 7.45 -1.78 14.17
CA PRO A 165 6.73 -0.80 14.97
C PRO A 165 7.00 -1.03 16.46
N SER A 166 6.92 0.03 17.28
CA SER A 166 6.99 -0.10 18.72
C SER A 166 5.89 -1.02 19.25
N LEU A 167 6.09 -1.63 20.42
CA LEU A 167 5.06 -2.47 21.04
C LEU A 167 3.73 -1.71 21.18
N LYS A 168 3.79 -0.45 21.60
CA LYS A 168 2.62 0.42 21.74
C LYS A 168 1.90 0.63 20.39
N ALA A 169 2.64 0.91 19.31
CA ALA A 169 2.07 1.06 17.98
C ALA A 169 1.45 -0.27 17.48
N SER A 170 2.14 -1.40 17.70
CA SER A 170 1.62 -2.72 17.32
C SER A 170 0.31 -3.06 18.04
N MET A 171 0.23 -2.77 19.34
CA MET A 171 -0.99 -2.96 20.13
C MET A 171 -2.13 -2.07 19.63
N GLN A 172 -1.84 -0.80 19.31
CA GLN A 172 -2.86 0.12 18.78
C GLN A 172 -3.36 -0.30 17.40
N MET A 173 -2.48 -0.76 16.51
CA MET A 173 -2.87 -1.26 15.19
C MET A 173 -3.75 -2.52 15.25
N LEU A 174 -3.65 -3.31 16.31
CA LEU A 174 -4.45 -4.51 16.55
C LEU A 174 -5.70 -4.24 17.40
N LYS A 175 -5.92 -2.98 17.81
CA LYS A 175 -7.06 -2.60 18.65
C LYS A 175 -8.36 -2.87 17.91
N LYS A 176 -9.25 -3.62 18.56
CA LYS A 176 -10.62 -3.83 18.08
C LYS A 176 -11.53 -2.71 18.60
N PRO A 177 -12.62 -2.40 17.90
CA PRO A 177 -13.61 -1.46 18.39
C PRO A 177 -14.09 -1.83 19.81
N SER A 178 -14.16 -0.83 20.68
CA SER A 178 -14.76 -0.98 22.02
C SER A 178 -16.27 -1.20 21.91
N LYS A 179 -16.91 -1.64 23.00
CA LYS A 179 -18.38 -1.81 23.04
C LYS A 179 -19.07 -0.49 22.70
N GLY A 180 -19.89 -0.49 21.64
CA GLY A 180 -20.60 0.70 21.17
C GLY A 180 -19.81 1.62 20.24
N GLN A 181 -18.52 1.36 20.02
CA GLN A 181 -17.71 2.12 19.09
C GLN A 181 -17.88 1.59 17.66
N SER A 182 -18.08 2.47 16.69
CA SER A 182 -18.11 2.08 15.27
C SER A 182 -16.72 1.66 14.77
N ARG A 183 -16.68 0.89 13.67
CA ARG A 183 -15.41 0.55 13.01
C ARG A 183 -14.71 1.79 12.45
N ILE A 184 -15.49 2.76 11.98
CA ILE A 184 -14.97 4.03 11.48
C ILE A 184 -14.27 4.79 12.61
N ASP A 185 -14.95 4.96 13.77
CA ASP A 185 -14.36 5.65 14.93
C ASP A 185 -13.07 5.00 15.41
N ASN A 186 -13.06 3.66 15.47
CA ASN A 186 -11.86 2.91 15.82
C ASN A 186 -10.71 3.14 14.82
N SER A 187 -11.02 3.17 13.52
CA SER A 187 -10.02 3.42 12.47
C SER A 187 -9.47 4.85 12.55
N VAL A 188 -10.33 5.84 12.81
CA VAL A 188 -9.92 7.24 13.03
C VAL A 188 -8.98 7.33 14.23
N GLU A 189 -9.33 6.71 15.36
CA GLU A 189 -8.48 6.71 16.57
C GLU A 189 -7.11 6.08 16.31
N ILE A 190 -7.05 4.95 15.60
CA ILE A 190 -5.79 4.30 15.24
C ILE A 190 -4.93 5.22 14.38
N LEU A 191 -5.52 5.86 13.37
CA LEU A 191 -4.78 6.74 12.47
C LEU A 191 -4.28 8.02 13.15
N GLN A 192 -5.06 8.61 14.02
CA GLN A 192 -4.64 9.75 14.83
C GLN A 192 -3.46 9.37 15.73
N PHE A 193 -3.52 8.20 16.35
CA PHE A 193 -2.41 7.70 17.16
C PHE A 193 -1.12 7.48 16.35
N LEU A 194 -1.24 7.00 15.11
CA LEU A 194 -0.10 6.74 14.22
C LEU A 194 0.39 8.00 13.51
N GLY A 195 -0.40 9.06 13.53
CA GLY A 195 -0.07 10.34 12.91
C GLY A 195 1.15 11.01 13.52
N SER A 196 1.73 11.97 12.78
CA SER A 196 2.87 12.75 13.26
C SER A 196 2.40 13.85 14.23
N PRO A 197 2.94 13.92 15.45
CA PRO A 197 2.62 15.01 16.36
C PRO A 197 3.11 16.38 15.86
N GLY A 198 4.14 16.41 15.02
CA GLY A 198 4.65 17.64 14.41
C GLY A 198 3.84 18.14 13.21
N TYR A 199 3.01 17.27 12.63
CA TYR A 199 2.16 17.58 11.49
C TYR A 199 0.76 16.99 11.72
N PRO A 200 -0.01 17.55 12.66
CA PRO A 200 -1.31 17.00 13.00
C PRO A 200 -2.30 17.19 11.87
N VAL A 201 -3.07 16.14 11.61
CA VAL A 201 -4.19 16.18 10.66
C VAL A 201 -5.48 16.24 11.47
N SER A 202 -6.42 17.10 11.06
CA SER A 202 -7.68 17.26 11.78
C SER A 202 -8.53 15.97 11.76
N ASP A 203 -9.29 15.74 12.82
CA ASP A 203 -10.19 14.59 12.93
C ASP A 203 -11.18 14.50 11.78
N SER A 204 -11.68 15.64 11.30
CA SER A 204 -12.61 15.69 10.18
C SER A 204 -12.00 15.18 8.89
N VAL A 205 -10.73 15.49 8.61
CA VAL A 205 -10.01 15.00 7.41
C VAL A 205 -9.72 13.51 7.51
N VAL A 206 -9.25 13.05 8.68
CA VAL A 206 -9.00 11.61 8.89
C VAL A 206 -10.31 10.83 8.78
N ARG A 207 -11.40 11.33 9.35
CA ARG A 207 -12.72 10.73 9.28
C ARG A 207 -13.24 10.64 7.84
N ALA A 208 -13.17 11.73 7.08
CA ALA A 208 -13.60 11.75 5.68
C ALA A 208 -12.85 10.72 4.83
N MET A 209 -11.54 10.59 5.04
CA MET A 209 -10.72 9.59 4.37
C MET A 209 -11.15 8.15 4.76
N VAL A 210 -11.38 7.88 6.03
CA VAL A 210 -11.82 6.57 6.51
C VAL A 210 -13.22 6.23 5.98
N GLU A 211 -14.15 7.18 6.01
CA GLU A 211 -15.50 7.01 5.47
C GLU A 211 -15.47 6.70 3.97
N LEU A 212 -14.64 7.40 3.20
CA LEU A 212 -14.44 7.11 1.79
C LEU A 212 -13.91 5.69 1.56
N GLU A 213 -12.89 5.25 2.33
CA GLU A 213 -12.38 3.88 2.22
C GLU A 213 -13.46 2.83 2.52
N TYR A 214 -14.29 3.05 3.55
CA TYR A 214 -15.39 2.15 3.87
C TYR A 214 -16.46 2.13 2.78
N ALA A 215 -16.79 3.29 2.20
CA ALA A 215 -17.74 3.40 1.09
C ALA A 215 -17.24 2.69 -0.17
N ARG A 216 -15.93 2.72 -0.44
CA ARG A 216 -15.30 2.00 -1.56
C ARG A 216 -15.24 0.49 -1.35
N GLY A 217 -15.28 0.02 -0.13
CA GLY A 217 -15.33 -1.41 0.20
C GLY A 217 -14.38 -1.79 1.33
N SER A 218 -14.80 -2.75 2.14
CA SER A 218 -14.05 -3.29 3.26
C SER A 218 -13.94 -4.80 3.13
N ASN A 219 -12.70 -5.33 3.05
CA ASN A 219 -12.41 -6.75 2.88
C ASN A 219 -11.50 -7.27 4.01
N PRO A 220 -12.04 -7.62 5.19
CA PRO A 220 -11.23 -8.12 6.30
C PRO A 220 -10.43 -9.39 5.97
N ALA A 221 -10.93 -10.24 5.08
CA ALA A 221 -10.19 -11.42 4.61
C ALA A 221 -8.97 -11.03 3.77
N GLY A 222 -9.07 -9.95 3.00
CA GLY A 222 -7.95 -9.36 2.26
C GLY A 222 -6.85 -8.85 3.18
N TYR A 223 -7.20 -8.21 4.30
CA TYR A 223 -6.24 -7.83 5.33
C TYR A 223 -5.41 -9.03 5.79
N LEU A 224 -6.04 -10.16 6.10
CA LEU A 224 -5.35 -11.36 6.56
C LEU A 224 -4.43 -11.96 5.48
N ARG A 225 -4.83 -11.91 4.22
CA ARG A 225 -4.01 -12.41 3.10
C ARG A 225 -2.81 -11.50 2.83
N GLN A 226 -3.00 -10.17 2.84
CA GLN A 226 -1.90 -9.21 2.71
C GLN A 226 -0.92 -9.32 3.89
N MET A 227 -1.42 -9.45 5.12
CA MET A 227 -0.59 -9.65 6.31
C MET A 227 0.22 -10.96 6.21
N ALA A 228 -0.36 -12.01 5.65
CA ALA A 228 0.34 -13.26 5.40
C ALA A 228 1.49 -13.08 4.41
N ALA A 229 1.27 -12.34 3.33
CA ALA A 229 2.31 -12.02 2.36
C ALA A 229 3.47 -11.24 3.00
N ILE A 230 3.18 -10.29 3.90
CA ILE A 230 4.21 -9.56 4.65
C ILE A 230 5.00 -10.50 5.57
N ASN A 231 4.30 -11.32 6.37
CA ASN A 231 4.92 -12.17 7.39
C ASN A 231 5.81 -13.27 6.80
N THR A 232 5.56 -13.66 5.57
CA THR A 232 6.35 -14.69 4.85
C THR A 232 7.37 -14.11 3.89
N ALA A 233 7.41 -12.78 3.74
CA ALA A 233 8.36 -12.13 2.86
C ALA A 233 9.79 -12.31 3.37
N PRO A 234 10.73 -12.77 2.52
CA PRO A 234 12.12 -12.92 2.91
C PRO A 234 12.80 -11.56 3.15
N ASN A 235 13.94 -11.59 3.83
CA ASN A 235 14.84 -10.45 3.94
C ASN A 235 15.32 -10.04 2.54
N ARG A 236 15.24 -8.73 2.24
CA ARG A 236 15.53 -8.17 0.92
C ARG A 236 16.87 -7.44 0.82
N VAL A 237 17.70 -7.46 1.87
CA VAL A 237 18.97 -6.70 1.89
C VAL A 237 19.85 -7.06 0.70
N HIS A 238 20.05 -8.35 0.42
CA HIS A 238 20.89 -8.76 -0.73
C HIS A 238 20.27 -8.31 -2.07
N LEU A 239 18.95 -8.32 -2.18
CA LEU A 239 18.23 -7.85 -3.36
C LEU A 239 18.40 -6.33 -3.53
N LEU A 240 18.32 -5.57 -2.43
CA LEU A 240 18.49 -4.12 -2.42
C LEU A 240 19.93 -3.69 -2.71
N ASN A 241 20.92 -4.48 -2.34
CA ASN A 241 22.32 -4.21 -2.65
C ASN A 241 22.62 -4.22 -4.16
N SER A 242 21.77 -4.85 -4.97
CA SER A 242 21.90 -4.85 -6.43
C SER A 242 21.36 -3.60 -7.11
N LEU A 243 20.63 -2.74 -6.41
CA LEU A 243 20.04 -1.53 -6.98
C LEU A 243 21.09 -0.56 -7.46
N LYS A 244 20.92 -0.05 -8.69
CA LYS A 244 21.79 0.95 -9.34
C LYS A 244 21.07 2.29 -9.57
N ILE A 245 19.82 2.40 -9.11
CA ILE A 245 18.98 3.59 -9.26
C ILE A 245 19.04 4.46 -8.00
N PRO A 246 18.74 5.75 -8.09
CA PRO A 246 18.57 6.61 -6.91
C PRO A 246 17.53 6.04 -5.96
N ALA A 247 17.82 6.04 -4.66
CA ALA A 247 16.90 5.58 -3.63
C ALA A 247 16.79 6.61 -2.51
N LEU A 248 15.54 6.89 -2.11
CA LEU A 248 15.20 7.74 -0.97
C LEU A 248 14.47 6.90 0.08
N ILE A 249 14.95 6.97 1.31
CA ILE A 249 14.34 6.29 2.46
C ILE A 249 13.88 7.36 3.46
N ILE A 250 12.60 7.31 3.83
CA ILE A 250 11.94 8.25 4.74
C ILE A 250 11.30 7.48 5.89
#